data_6982b8cb781ce43fd96f64dcc30e8a59
#
_entry.id   6982b8cb781ce43fd96f64dcc30e8a59
#
_cell.length_a   1.000
_cell.length_b   1.000
_cell.length_c   1.000
_cell.angle_alpha   90.00
_cell.angle_beta   90.00
_cell.angle_gamma   90.00
#
_symmetry.space_group_name_H-M   'P 1'
#
loop_
_entity.id
_entity.type
_entity.pdbx_description
1 polymer ?
#
loop_
_entity_poly.entity_id
_entity_poly.type
_entity_poly.pdbx_seq_one_letter_code
_entity_poly.pdbx_strand_id
1 'polypeptide(L)'
;MSVQKRNFAIMWFSIFLVSATMTMIMPFLSLYINTMGDFSEAYVQKWSGLVFGATFVSAFLMSPIWGRIADKYGYKPILIINGFGIALSVLLMGFVNSVEAFFVLRLFMGIVTGFIPTSLAFISSQTPKNIAGKTMGTLQMGSVSGTLFGPIIGGFLADTFGFQYTFIITATAVSIAALIVLFGIHEIRKEKKAGDHEYSRKTVISSIFHHRLVLNVLMISSLIQIGLFSIQPLLSLYVSQLTDSKEVALLAGVTFSATGVGSLLFARTWGKLGDSIGYEKILSFLLILAFVFIIPQAFVSELWQLIILRFLFGIASGGLIPITTALIRREAPIEVQGELMGYNTSFRFLGNIIGPMFGGFISGYIGISSVFFVTGALFLIAFTIIYFARKKPRKDFEDVLIEEEMHAKLS
;
A
#
# COMPACT_ATOMS: atom_id res chain seq x y z
N MET A 1 -5.86 -10.66 32.16
CA MET A 1 -5.17 -9.89 31.09
C MET A 1 -5.68 -8.46 31.15
N SER A 2 -4.82 -7.43 31.18
CA SER A 2 -5.27 -6.04 31.18
C SER A 2 -6.07 -5.73 29.91
N VAL A 3 -7.04 -4.79 29.97
CA VAL A 3 -7.86 -4.38 28.82
C VAL A 3 -6.98 -3.98 27.63
N GLN A 4 -5.89 -3.25 27.89
CA GLN A 4 -4.96 -2.83 26.84
C GLN A 4 -4.28 -4.01 26.14
N LYS A 5 -3.80 -5.02 26.88
CA LYS A 5 -3.17 -6.23 26.28
C LYS A 5 -4.18 -7.03 25.47
N ARG A 6 -5.43 -7.10 25.92
CA ARG A 6 -6.52 -7.77 25.18
C ARG A 6 -6.84 -7.02 23.88
N ASN A 7 -7.07 -5.70 23.97
CA ASN A 7 -7.32 -4.88 22.79
C ASN A 7 -6.17 -5.00 21.77
N PHE A 8 -4.93 -4.99 22.24
CA PHE A 8 -3.76 -5.15 21.37
C PHE A 8 -3.74 -6.51 20.64
N ALA A 9 -3.96 -7.62 21.37
CA ALA A 9 -3.97 -8.96 20.77
C ALA A 9 -5.10 -9.12 19.74
N ILE A 10 -6.30 -8.62 20.07
CA ILE A 10 -7.46 -8.62 19.18
C ILE A 10 -7.13 -7.81 17.91
N MET A 11 -6.59 -6.60 18.06
CA MET A 11 -6.28 -5.75 16.91
C MET A 11 -5.16 -6.33 16.05
N TRP A 12 -4.13 -6.94 16.65
CA TRP A 12 -3.08 -7.60 15.89
C TRP A 12 -3.64 -8.71 15.01
N PHE A 13 -4.47 -9.58 15.58
CA PHE A 13 -5.10 -10.69 14.85
C PHE A 13 -6.09 -10.18 13.79
N SER A 14 -6.91 -9.18 14.11
CA SER A 14 -7.85 -8.59 13.17
C SER A 14 -7.14 -7.90 12.00
N ILE A 15 -6.06 -7.16 12.25
CA ILE A 15 -5.23 -6.56 11.20
C ILE A 15 -4.60 -7.64 10.32
N PHE A 16 -4.08 -8.73 10.92
CA PHE A 16 -3.56 -9.86 10.16
C PHE A 16 -4.62 -10.43 9.21
N LEU A 17 -5.82 -10.75 9.72
CA LEU A 17 -6.92 -11.29 8.91
C LEU A 17 -7.35 -10.32 7.80
N VAL A 18 -7.57 -9.05 8.13
CA VAL A 18 -7.99 -8.05 7.14
C VAL A 18 -6.91 -7.82 6.09
N SER A 19 -5.63 -7.75 6.47
CA SER A 19 -4.52 -7.59 5.53
C SER A 19 -4.36 -8.82 4.63
N ALA A 20 -4.48 -10.03 5.19
CA ALA A 20 -4.47 -11.27 4.42
C ALA A 20 -5.60 -11.28 3.39
N THR A 21 -6.83 -10.97 3.83
CA THR A 21 -8.01 -10.92 2.98
C THR A 21 -7.87 -9.94 1.83
N MET A 22 -7.34 -8.73 2.10
CA MET A 22 -7.12 -7.73 1.06
C MET A 22 -6.18 -8.21 -0.05
N THR A 23 -5.23 -9.07 0.29
CA THR A 23 -4.22 -9.59 -0.65
C THR A 23 -4.55 -10.98 -1.20
N MET A 24 -5.46 -11.73 -0.57
CA MET A 24 -5.92 -13.05 -1.06
C MET A 24 -6.54 -12.99 -2.46
N ILE A 25 -7.19 -11.89 -2.80
CA ILE A 25 -7.87 -11.71 -4.09
C ILE A 25 -6.88 -11.38 -5.21
N MET A 26 -5.69 -10.85 -4.88
CA MET A 26 -4.72 -10.37 -5.87
C MET A 26 -4.29 -11.44 -6.89
N PRO A 27 -3.96 -12.69 -6.49
CA PRO A 27 -3.46 -13.69 -7.41
C PRO A 27 -4.47 -14.18 -8.46
N PHE A 28 -5.75 -13.94 -8.24
CA PHE A 28 -6.77 -14.44 -9.16
C PHE A 28 -7.74 -13.36 -9.68
N LEU A 29 -7.54 -12.09 -9.32
CA LEU A 29 -8.45 -11.01 -9.73
C LEU A 29 -8.62 -10.93 -11.25
N SER A 30 -7.53 -10.88 -11.99
CA SER A 30 -7.58 -10.83 -13.46
C SER A 30 -7.98 -12.17 -14.10
N LEU A 31 -7.63 -13.29 -13.49
CA LEU A 31 -8.12 -14.59 -13.89
C LEU A 31 -9.65 -14.69 -13.72
N TYR A 32 -10.19 -14.16 -12.62
CA TYR A 32 -11.62 -14.10 -12.37
C TYR A 32 -12.35 -13.22 -13.38
N ILE A 33 -11.80 -12.05 -13.74
CA ILE A 33 -12.34 -11.19 -14.80
C ILE A 33 -12.41 -11.96 -16.12
N ASN A 34 -11.39 -12.75 -16.44
CA ASN A 34 -11.35 -13.56 -17.67
C ASN A 34 -12.44 -14.64 -17.73
N THR A 35 -12.99 -15.07 -16.58
CA THR A 35 -14.09 -16.06 -16.53
C THR A 35 -15.48 -15.44 -16.68
N MET A 36 -15.62 -14.10 -16.66
CA MET A 36 -16.91 -13.43 -16.73
C MET A 36 -17.48 -13.29 -18.15
N GLY A 37 -16.69 -13.62 -19.18
CA GLY A 37 -17.12 -13.55 -20.57
C GLY A 37 -16.00 -13.94 -21.53
N ASP A 38 -16.33 -13.97 -22.81
CA ASP A 38 -15.36 -14.19 -23.89
C ASP A 38 -14.75 -12.85 -24.31
N PHE A 39 -13.73 -12.42 -23.56
CA PHE A 39 -13.09 -11.12 -23.73
C PHE A 39 -11.74 -11.24 -24.43
N SER A 40 -11.34 -10.19 -25.18
CA SER A 40 -9.98 -10.09 -25.67
C SER A 40 -8.98 -9.89 -24.50
N GLU A 41 -7.76 -10.38 -24.67
CA GLU A 41 -6.70 -10.18 -23.66
C GLU A 41 -6.52 -8.69 -23.29
N ALA A 42 -6.56 -7.80 -24.27
CA ALA A 42 -6.45 -6.36 -24.05
C ALA A 42 -7.60 -5.81 -23.18
N TYR A 43 -8.81 -6.33 -23.31
CA TYR A 43 -9.95 -5.96 -22.47
C TYR A 43 -9.70 -6.40 -21.02
N VAL A 44 -9.32 -7.67 -20.81
CA VAL A 44 -9.04 -8.23 -19.48
C VAL A 44 -7.93 -7.44 -18.78
N GLN A 45 -6.84 -7.13 -19.49
CA GLN A 45 -5.71 -6.38 -18.94
C GLN A 45 -6.11 -4.96 -18.50
N LYS A 46 -6.83 -4.22 -19.36
CA LYS A 46 -7.33 -2.87 -19.06
C LYS A 46 -8.28 -2.86 -17.86
N TRP A 47 -9.26 -3.76 -17.87
CA TRP A 47 -10.22 -3.84 -16.78
C TRP A 47 -9.60 -4.35 -15.48
N SER A 48 -8.60 -5.23 -15.52
CA SER A 48 -7.85 -5.63 -14.34
C SER A 48 -7.17 -4.42 -13.67
N GLY A 49 -6.56 -3.56 -14.46
CA GLY A 49 -5.97 -2.31 -13.97
C GLY A 49 -7.01 -1.35 -13.37
N LEU A 50 -8.13 -1.15 -14.04
CA LEU A 50 -9.22 -0.28 -13.59
C LEU A 50 -9.86 -0.80 -12.30
N VAL A 51 -10.23 -2.07 -12.26
CA VAL A 51 -10.84 -2.74 -11.09
C VAL A 51 -9.91 -2.72 -9.89
N PHE A 52 -8.61 -2.94 -10.11
CA PHE A 52 -7.62 -2.87 -9.04
C PHE A 52 -7.46 -1.44 -8.51
N GLY A 53 -7.35 -0.45 -9.40
CA GLY A 53 -7.20 0.97 -9.06
C GLY A 53 -8.44 1.57 -8.39
N ALA A 54 -9.63 1.11 -8.74
CA ALA A 54 -10.91 1.62 -8.23
C ALA A 54 -10.98 1.66 -6.70
N THR A 55 -10.51 0.61 -6.05
CA THR A 55 -10.48 0.54 -4.57
C THR A 55 -9.65 1.68 -3.97
N PHE A 56 -8.52 2.03 -4.58
CA PHE A 56 -7.65 3.10 -4.07
C PHE A 56 -8.22 4.49 -4.32
N VAL A 57 -8.99 4.70 -5.40
CA VAL A 57 -9.70 5.97 -5.65
C VAL A 57 -10.65 6.27 -4.50
N SER A 58 -11.53 5.35 -4.19
CA SER A 58 -12.51 5.53 -3.12
C SER A 58 -11.85 5.59 -1.73
N ALA A 59 -10.82 4.75 -1.48
CA ALA A 59 -10.06 4.76 -0.23
C ALA A 59 -9.37 6.11 0.01
N PHE A 60 -8.78 6.71 -1.04
CA PHE A 60 -8.15 8.02 -0.96
C PHE A 60 -9.14 9.11 -0.53
N LEU A 61 -10.33 9.14 -1.16
CA LEU A 61 -11.37 10.12 -0.85
C LEU A 61 -11.96 9.92 0.56
N MET A 62 -12.14 8.66 0.98
CA MET A 62 -12.80 8.33 2.24
C MET A 62 -11.88 8.32 3.47
N SER A 63 -10.56 8.14 3.27
CA SER A 63 -9.60 8.06 4.38
C SER A 63 -9.66 9.24 5.36
N PRO A 64 -9.64 10.52 4.93
CA PRO A 64 -9.77 11.66 5.85
C PRO A 64 -11.15 11.75 6.50
N ILE A 65 -12.20 11.26 5.84
CA ILE A 65 -13.57 11.25 6.36
C ILE A 65 -13.67 10.26 7.52
N TRP A 66 -13.18 9.03 7.34
CA TRP A 66 -13.14 8.02 8.40
C TRP A 66 -12.33 8.47 9.62
N GLY A 67 -11.20 9.16 9.41
CA GLY A 67 -10.42 9.73 10.50
C GLY A 67 -11.23 10.71 11.34
N ARG A 68 -11.93 11.67 10.72
CA ARG A 68 -12.78 12.66 11.41
C ARG A 68 -13.96 12.00 12.14
N ILE A 69 -14.60 11.02 11.51
CA ILE A 69 -15.71 10.29 12.10
C ILE A 69 -15.23 9.49 13.33
N ALA A 70 -14.06 8.83 13.22
CA ALA A 70 -13.46 8.10 14.34
C ALA A 70 -13.08 9.00 15.51
N ASP A 71 -12.56 10.19 15.24
CA ASP A 71 -12.25 11.18 16.30
C ASP A 71 -13.52 11.66 17.01
N LYS A 72 -14.65 11.79 16.30
CA LYS A 72 -15.94 12.28 16.84
C LYS A 72 -16.73 11.19 17.57
N TYR A 73 -16.87 10.01 16.95
CA TYR A 73 -17.77 8.94 17.43
C TYR A 73 -17.03 7.78 18.11
N GLY A 74 -15.70 7.77 18.06
CA GLY A 74 -14.86 6.69 18.57
C GLY A 74 -14.37 5.75 17.46
N TYR A 75 -13.34 4.99 17.79
CA TYR A 75 -12.69 4.09 16.83
C TYR A 75 -13.47 2.78 16.63
N LYS A 76 -14.06 2.23 17.70
CA LYS A 76 -14.75 0.93 17.67
C LYS A 76 -15.90 0.88 16.66
N PRO A 77 -16.86 1.84 16.62
CA PRO A 77 -17.94 1.83 15.62
C PRO A 77 -17.39 1.82 14.18
N ILE A 78 -16.34 2.59 13.92
CA ILE A 78 -15.72 2.70 12.59
C ILE A 78 -15.07 1.39 12.19
N LEU A 79 -14.36 0.72 13.09
CA LEU A 79 -13.77 -0.60 12.86
C LEU A 79 -14.83 -1.63 12.49
N ILE A 80 -15.98 -1.61 13.18
CA ILE A 80 -17.09 -2.54 12.92
C ILE A 80 -17.72 -2.27 11.55
N ILE A 81 -18.04 -1.00 11.26
CA ILE A 81 -18.64 -0.61 9.95
C ILE A 81 -17.71 -0.98 8.80
N ASN A 82 -16.43 -0.63 8.92
CA ASN A 82 -15.44 -0.96 7.89
C ASN A 82 -15.22 -2.47 7.76
N GLY A 83 -15.14 -3.21 8.88
CA GLY A 83 -14.97 -4.66 8.85
C GLY A 83 -16.13 -5.36 8.14
N PHE A 84 -17.38 -5.11 8.54
CA PHE A 84 -18.54 -5.70 7.87
C PHE A 84 -18.75 -5.16 6.46
N GLY A 85 -18.43 -3.90 6.20
CA GLY A 85 -18.48 -3.31 4.87
C GLY A 85 -17.52 -4.00 3.89
N ILE A 86 -16.28 -4.26 4.31
CA ILE A 86 -15.31 -5.05 3.53
C ILE A 86 -15.84 -6.48 3.31
N ALA A 87 -16.33 -7.13 4.37
CA ALA A 87 -16.85 -8.48 4.28
C ALA A 87 -18.02 -8.57 3.28
N LEU A 88 -18.96 -7.65 3.36
CA LEU A 88 -20.10 -7.59 2.43
C LEU A 88 -19.65 -7.34 0.99
N SER A 89 -18.72 -6.40 0.80
CA SER A 89 -18.17 -6.10 -0.52
C SER A 89 -17.52 -7.34 -1.15
N VAL A 90 -16.66 -8.03 -0.39
CA VAL A 90 -15.97 -9.24 -0.83
C VAL A 90 -16.95 -10.39 -1.09
N LEU A 91 -17.96 -10.56 -0.22
CA LEU A 91 -19.00 -11.56 -0.42
C LEU A 91 -19.75 -11.36 -1.73
N LEU A 92 -20.20 -10.12 -1.97
CA LEU A 92 -20.95 -9.78 -3.19
C LEU A 92 -20.10 -9.94 -4.46
N MET A 93 -18.78 -9.70 -4.39
CA MET A 93 -17.87 -9.94 -5.52
C MET A 93 -17.89 -11.40 -6.01
N GLY A 94 -18.14 -12.35 -5.15
CA GLY A 94 -18.23 -13.76 -5.51
C GLY A 94 -19.50 -14.15 -6.28
N PHE A 95 -20.49 -13.27 -6.37
CA PHE A 95 -21.78 -13.52 -7.01
C PHE A 95 -22.05 -12.67 -8.27
N VAL A 96 -21.14 -11.76 -8.62
CA VAL A 96 -21.30 -10.93 -9.82
C VAL A 96 -20.77 -11.63 -11.06
N ASN A 97 -21.47 -11.43 -12.17
CA ASN A 97 -21.15 -12.04 -13.47
C ASN A 97 -20.79 -10.96 -14.53
N SER A 98 -20.58 -9.69 -14.12
CA SER A 98 -20.15 -8.64 -15.02
C SER A 98 -18.99 -7.85 -14.44
N VAL A 99 -18.08 -7.41 -15.30
CA VAL A 99 -16.87 -6.67 -14.93
C VAL A 99 -17.24 -5.30 -14.36
N GLU A 100 -18.31 -4.67 -14.87
CA GLU A 100 -18.80 -3.38 -14.39
C GLU A 100 -19.34 -3.49 -12.95
N ALA A 101 -20.13 -4.54 -12.65
CA ALA A 101 -20.61 -4.76 -11.29
C ALA A 101 -19.44 -5.05 -10.34
N PHE A 102 -18.43 -5.81 -10.79
CA PHE A 102 -17.21 -6.06 -10.03
C PHE A 102 -16.43 -4.76 -9.76
N PHE A 103 -16.34 -3.87 -10.76
CA PHE A 103 -15.72 -2.55 -10.61
C PHE A 103 -16.46 -1.68 -9.57
N VAL A 104 -17.81 -1.64 -9.62
CA VAL A 104 -18.62 -0.91 -8.63
C VAL A 104 -18.42 -1.44 -7.22
N LEU A 105 -18.35 -2.76 -7.05
CA LEU A 105 -18.07 -3.37 -5.73
C LEU A 105 -16.66 -3.06 -5.23
N ARG A 106 -15.69 -2.92 -6.12
CA ARG A 106 -14.34 -2.46 -5.77
C ARG A 106 -14.32 -0.99 -5.33
N LEU A 107 -15.11 -0.12 -5.96
CA LEU A 107 -15.31 1.24 -5.46
C LEU A 107 -15.96 1.22 -4.07
N PHE A 108 -17.01 0.42 -3.87
CA PHE A 108 -17.64 0.26 -2.57
C PHE A 108 -16.68 -0.26 -1.51
N MET A 109 -15.87 -1.27 -1.85
CA MET A 109 -14.82 -1.79 -0.97
C MET A 109 -13.85 -0.68 -0.54
N GLY A 110 -13.44 0.21 -1.46
CA GLY A 110 -12.57 1.35 -1.16
C GLY A 110 -13.21 2.34 -0.17
N ILE A 111 -14.51 2.58 -0.27
CA ILE A 111 -15.24 3.43 0.69
C ILE A 111 -15.08 2.91 2.12
N VAL A 112 -15.13 1.61 2.33
CA VAL A 112 -15.07 0.96 3.65
C VAL A 112 -13.66 0.47 4.04
N THR A 113 -12.61 0.82 3.28
CA THR A 113 -11.21 0.39 3.54
C THR A 113 -10.51 1.27 4.59
N GLY A 114 -11.20 1.65 5.66
CA GLY A 114 -10.61 2.42 6.77
C GLY A 114 -10.12 1.57 7.96
N PHE A 115 -10.25 0.24 7.91
CA PHE A 115 -10.02 -0.62 9.05
C PHE A 115 -8.58 -0.55 9.59
N ILE A 116 -7.56 -0.71 8.75
CA ILE A 116 -6.15 -0.76 9.16
C ILE A 116 -5.69 0.58 9.76
N PRO A 117 -5.84 1.74 9.10
CA PRO A 117 -5.43 3.01 9.68
C PRO A 117 -6.19 3.35 10.97
N THR A 118 -7.48 3.04 11.04
CA THR A 118 -8.29 3.23 12.26
C THR A 118 -7.80 2.34 13.41
N SER A 119 -7.38 1.10 13.11
CA SER A 119 -6.78 0.17 14.07
C SER A 119 -5.48 0.69 14.66
N LEU A 120 -4.61 1.23 13.81
CA LEU A 120 -3.33 1.83 14.22
C LEU A 120 -3.58 3.06 15.11
N ALA A 121 -4.52 3.92 14.72
CA ALA A 121 -4.90 5.11 15.50
C ALA A 121 -5.50 4.71 16.86
N PHE A 122 -6.39 3.72 16.89
CA PHE A 122 -6.99 3.19 18.12
C PHE A 122 -5.95 2.68 19.11
N ILE A 123 -5.02 1.83 18.70
CA ILE A 123 -3.99 1.31 19.58
C ILE A 123 -2.99 2.40 19.99
N SER A 124 -2.65 3.31 19.07
CA SER A 124 -1.79 4.47 19.36
C SER A 124 -2.36 5.34 20.47
N SER A 125 -3.68 5.61 20.46
CA SER A 125 -4.36 6.43 21.46
C SER A 125 -4.35 5.84 22.88
N GLN A 126 -4.23 4.52 23.00
CA GLN A 126 -4.20 3.80 24.28
C GLN A 126 -2.79 3.45 24.76
N THR A 127 -1.76 3.64 23.90
CA THR A 127 -0.39 3.22 24.18
C THR A 127 0.40 4.37 24.83
N PRO A 128 1.11 4.13 25.96
CA PRO A 128 2.02 5.09 26.54
C PRO A 128 3.16 5.47 25.57
N LYS A 129 3.59 6.76 25.59
CA LYS A 129 4.61 7.29 24.66
C LYS A 129 5.94 6.51 24.69
N ASN A 130 6.36 6.04 25.85
CA ASN A 130 7.63 5.32 26.05
C ASN A 130 7.69 3.95 25.37
N ILE A 131 6.56 3.31 25.06
CA ILE A 131 6.48 2.00 24.38
C ILE A 131 5.76 2.06 23.03
N ALA A 132 5.34 3.25 22.60
CA ALA A 132 4.53 3.43 21.39
C ALA A 132 5.21 2.85 20.15
N GLY A 133 6.51 3.11 19.95
CA GLY A 133 7.26 2.60 18.80
C GLY A 133 7.27 1.07 18.72
N LYS A 134 7.55 0.39 19.86
CA LYS A 134 7.55 -1.08 19.94
C LYS A 134 6.14 -1.64 19.65
N THR A 135 5.11 -1.04 20.25
CA THR A 135 3.72 -1.48 20.10
C THR A 135 3.25 -1.33 18.66
N MET A 136 3.49 -0.16 18.04
CA MET A 136 3.13 0.07 16.64
C MET A 136 3.89 -0.84 15.68
N GLY A 137 5.19 -1.05 15.91
CA GLY A 137 5.99 -1.98 15.12
C GLY A 137 5.46 -3.41 15.19
N THR A 138 5.10 -3.90 16.38
CA THR A 138 4.51 -5.24 16.53
C THR A 138 3.12 -5.32 15.86
N LEU A 139 2.31 -4.28 15.96
CA LEU A 139 1.00 -4.24 15.30
C LEU A 139 1.14 -4.26 13.77
N GLN A 140 2.12 -3.53 13.24
CA GLN A 140 2.43 -3.51 11.80
C GLN A 140 2.91 -4.88 11.29
N MET A 141 3.59 -5.68 12.12
CA MET A 141 3.96 -7.06 11.75
C MET A 141 2.74 -7.92 11.45
N GLY A 142 1.60 -7.71 12.12
CA GLY A 142 0.34 -8.37 11.79
C GLY A 142 -0.09 -8.08 10.35
N SER A 143 -0.05 -6.81 9.96
CA SER A 143 -0.37 -6.40 8.57
C SER A 143 0.61 -7.00 7.55
N VAL A 144 1.90 -6.91 7.82
CA VAL A 144 2.95 -7.44 6.92
C VAL A 144 2.80 -8.96 6.75
N SER A 145 2.57 -9.69 7.84
CA SER A 145 2.35 -11.14 7.78
C SER A 145 1.09 -11.50 6.99
N GLY A 146 -0.01 -10.76 7.21
CA GLY A 146 -1.23 -10.93 6.42
C GLY A 146 -1.00 -10.70 4.93
N THR A 147 -0.32 -9.63 4.57
CA THR A 147 0.01 -9.29 3.18
C THR A 147 0.92 -10.35 2.53
N LEU A 148 1.80 -10.97 3.31
CA LEU A 148 2.72 -11.99 2.82
C LEU A 148 2.02 -13.34 2.55
N PHE A 149 1.21 -13.80 3.51
CA PHE A 149 0.54 -15.11 3.40
C PHE A 149 -0.76 -15.05 2.58
N GLY A 150 -1.41 -13.88 2.53
CA GLY A 150 -2.68 -13.71 1.81
C GLY A 150 -2.65 -14.25 0.37
N PRO A 151 -1.70 -13.83 -0.48
CA PRO A 151 -1.67 -14.27 -1.87
C PRO A 151 -1.51 -15.78 -2.04
N ILE A 152 -0.68 -16.44 -1.21
CA ILE A 152 -0.51 -17.90 -1.26
C ILE A 152 -1.80 -18.60 -0.87
N ILE A 153 -2.41 -18.18 0.25
CA ILE A 153 -3.67 -18.76 0.73
C ILE A 153 -4.78 -18.53 -0.29
N GLY A 154 -4.88 -17.31 -0.83
CA GLY A 154 -5.89 -16.94 -1.82
C GLY A 154 -5.76 -17.72 -3.12
N GLY A 155 -4.54 -17.89 -3.63
CA GLY A 155 -4.25 -18.69 -4.81
C GLY A 155 -4.59 -20.17 -4.59
N PHE A 156 -4.17 -20.75 -3.46
CA PHE A 156 -4.49 -22.11 -3.08
C PHE A 156 -6.02 -22.35 -3.01
N LEU A 157 -6.74 -21.48 -2.36
CA LEU A 157 -8.20 -21.58 -2.26
C LEU A 157 -8.88 -21.45 -3.62
N ALA A 158 -8.39 -20.54 -4.47
CA ALA A 158 -8.95 -20.30 -5.81
C ALA A 158 -8.79 -21.54 -6.72
N ASP A 159 -7.61 -22.18 -6.71
CA ASP A 159 -7.35 -23.37 -7.51
C ASP A 159 -8.05 -24.62 -6.96
N THR A 160 -8.22 -24.71 -5.62
CA THR A 160 -8.82 -25.90 -4.98
C THR A 160 -10.33 -25.85 -4.94
N PHE A 161 -10.91 -24.72 -4.56
CA PHE A 161 -12.36 -24.58 -4.34
C PHE A 161 -13.05 -23.69 -5.37
N GLY A 162 -12.29 -23.01 -6.25
CA GLY A 162 -12.78 -22.04 -7.22
C GLY A 162 -12.94 -20.64 -6.64
N PHE A 163 -13.10 -19.67 -7.54
CA PHE A 163 -13.13 -18.25 -7.19
C PHE A 163 -14.28 -17.89 -6.23
N GLN A 164 -15.49 -18.37 -6.50
CA GLN A 164 -16.67 -18.06 -5.70
C GLN A 164 -16.52 -18.44 -4.23
N TYR A 165 -16.10 -19.67 -3.96
CA TYR A 165 -15.87 -20.14 -2.58
C TYR A 165 -14.73 -19.39 -1.92
N THR A 166 -13.71 -19.00 -2.67
CA THR A 166 -12.61 -18.17 -2.15
C THR A 166 -13.12 -16.81 -1.67
N PHE A 167 -14.01 -16.15 -2.41
CA PHE A 167 -14.65 -14.91 -1.95
C PHE A 167 -15.48 -15.13 -0.69
N ILE A 168 -16.25 -16.23 -0.59
CA ILE A 168 -17.06 -16.56 0.59
C ILE A 168 -16.16 -16.79 1.82
N ILE A 169 -15.10 -17.61 1.69
CA ILE A 169 -14.14 -17.89 2.76
C ILE A 169 -13.47 -16.60 3.21
N THR A 170 -13.05 -15.77 2.26
CA THR A 170 -12.41 -14.48 2.51
C THR A 170 -13.35 -13.53 3.25
N ALA A 171 -14.60 -13.39 2.82
CA ALA A 171 -15.62 -12.59 3.48
C ALA A 171 -15.93 -13.08 4.90
N THR A 172 -15.98 -14.40 5.09
CA THR A 172 -16.17 -15.01 6.41
C THR A 172 -15.01 -14.69 7.35
N ALA A 173 -13.76 -14.75 6.89
CA ALA A 173 -12.59 -14.41 7.68
C ALA A 173 -12.62 -12.94 8.16
N VAL A 174 -13.01 -12.00 7.29
CA VAL A 174 -13.17 -10.58 7.70
C VAL A 174 -14.36 -10.39 8.64
N SER A 175 -15.47 -11.09 8.40
CA SER A 175 -16.61 -11.06 9.30
C SER A 175 -16.23 -11.53 10.71
N ILE A 176 -15.44 -12.60 10.83
CA ILE A 176 -14.89 -13.07 12.09
C ILE A 176 -14.02 -11.98 12.75
N ALA A 177 -13.14 -11.33 12.00
CA ALA A 177 -12.36 -10.21 12.53
C ALA A 177 -13.26 -9.09 13.06
N ALA A 178 -14.30 -8.71 12.32
CA ALA A 178 -15.26 -7.68 12.74
C ALA A 178 -16.07 -8.10 14.01
N LEU A 179 -16.47 -9.36 14.09
CA LEU A 179 -17.14 -9.91 15.29
C LEU A 179 -16.21 -9.92 16.51
N ILE A 180 -14.95 -10.31 16.35
CA ILE A 180 -13.96 -10.27 17.42
C ILE A 180 -13.76 -8.82 17.92
N VAL A 181 -13.75 -7.84 17.02
CA VAL A 181 -13.69 -6.41 17.37
C VAL A 181 -14.98 -5.98 18.09
N LEU A 182 -16.15 -6.38 17.59
CA LEU A 182 -17.46 -6.02 18.16
C LEU A 182 -17.57 -6.47 19.62
N PHE A 183 -17.25 -7.72 19.92
CA PHE A 183 -17.44 -8.30 21.25
C PHE A 183 -16.20 -8.16 22.15
N GLY A 184 -15.00 -8.13 21.58
CA GLY A 184 -13.76 -8.21 22.34
C GLY A 184 -13.16 -6.86 22.73
N ILE A 185 -13.38 -5.79 21.96
CA ILE A 185 -12.77 -4.48 22.20
C ILE A 185 -13.58 -3.64 23.18
N HIS A 186 -12.87 -3.06 24.14
CA HIS A 186 -13.38 -2.02 25.04
C HIS A 186 -12.63 -0.73 24.78
N GLU A 187 -13.32 0.26 24.22
CA GLU A 187 -12.76 1.57 23.94
C GLU A 187 -12.81 2.46 25.18
N ILE A 188 -11.63 2.91 25.64
CA ILE A 188 -11.50 3.92 26.69
C ILE A 188 -11.28 5.25 25.97
N ARG A 189 -12.31 6.08 25.97
CA ARG A 189 -12.26 7.38 25.32
C ARG A 189 -11.37 8.33 26.13
N LYS A 190 -10.30 8.81 25.53
CA LYS A 190 -9.50 9.92 26.06
C LYS A 190 -9.86 11.17 25.26
N GLU A 191 -10.18 12.26 25.93
CA GLU A 191 -10.29 13.56 25.26
C GLU A 191 -8.96 13.93 24.64
N LYS A 192 -8.95 14.08 23.32
CA LYS A 192 -7.80 14.70 22.62
C LYS A 192 -7.80 16.18 22.94
N LYS A 193 -6.76 16.69 23.58
CA LYS A 193 -6.44 18.11 23.54
C LYS A 193 -6.16 18.44 22.07
N ALA A 194 -6.94 19.37 21.51
CA ALA A 194 -6.61 19.98 20.23
C ALA A 194 -5.20 20.56 20.36
N GLY A 195 -4.24 20.02 19.60
CA GLY A 195 -2.92 20.62 19.51
C GLY A 195 -3.06 21.93 18.74
N ASP A 196 -2.57 23.02 19.28
CA ASP A 196 -2.40 24.27 18.55
C ASP A 196 -1.43 23.98 17.41
N HIS A 197 -1.91 24.05 16.16
CA HIS A 197 -1.05 24.01 14.99
C HIS A 197 -0.31 25.34 14.93
N GLU A 198 0.99 25.32 15.14
CA GLU A 198 1.86 26.49 15.16
C GLU A 198 1.90 27.20 13.80
N TYR A 199 1.71 26.45 12.70
CA TYR A 199 1.73 26.92 11.32
C TYR A 199 0.41 26.68 10.59
N SER A 200 0.05 27.61 9.68
CA SER A 200 -1.13 27.42 8.85
C SER A 200 -0.89 26.33 7.78
N ARG A 201 -1.94 25.57 7.41
CA ARG A 201 -1.84 24.57 6.34
C ARG A 201 -1.35 25.18 5.02
N LYS A 202 -1.75 26.41 4.72
CA LYS A 202 -1.34 27.12 3.50
C LYS A 202 0.18 27.38 3.52
N THR A 203 0.73 27.79 4.66
CA THR A 203 2.17 27.98 4.86
C THR A 203 2.93 26.67 4.64
N VAL A 204 2.48 25.56 5.25
CA VAL A 204 3.15 24.25 5.10
C VAL A 204 3.13 23.79 3.64
N ILE A 205 2.00 23.92 2.94
CA ILE A 205 1.91 23.53 1.51
C ILE A 205 2.86 24.42 0.68
N SER A 206 2.86 25.74 0.89
CA SER A 206 3.77 26.65 0.18
C SER A 206 5.23 26.25 0.41
N SER A 207 5.60 25.97 1.66
CA SER A 207 6.96 25.54 2.03
C SER A 207 7.37 24.23 1.33
N ILE A 208 6.44 23.27 1.17
CA ILE A 208 6.71 22.03 0.41
C ILE A 208 7.10 22.35 -1.05
N PHE A 209 6.37 23.26 -1.70
CA PHE A 209 6.67 23.62 -3.09
C PHE A 209 7.98 24.39 -3.25
N HIS A 210 8.39 25.15 -2.24
CA HIS A 210 9.65 25.90 -2.24
C HIS A 210 10.84 25.07 -1.75
N HIS A 211 10.60 24.02 -0.97
CA HIS A 211 11.68 23.13 -0.50
C HIS A 211 11.88 21.93 -1.46
N ARG A 212 12.82 22.10 -2.39
CA ARG A 212 13.07 21.17 -3.51
C ARG A 212 13.26 19.71 -3.09
N LEU A 213 13.98 19.42 -1.99
CA LEU A 213 14.23 18.04 -1.60
C LEU A 213 12.95 17.35 -1.13
N VAL A 214 12.16 18.01 -0.27
CA VAL A 214 10.90 17.45 0.24
C VAL A 214 9.94 17.19 -0.92
N LEU A 215 9.74 18.17 -1.82
CA LEU A 215 8.90 18.00 -3.00
C LEU A 215 9.37 16.82 -3.87
N ASN A 216 10.68 16.75 -4.15
CA ASN A 216 11.26 15.65 -4.95
C ASN A 216 11.03 14.29 -4.28
N VAL A 217 11.17 14.16 -2.96
CA VAL A 217 10.96 12.90 -2.25
C VAL A 217 9.48 12.51 -2.25
N LEU A 218 8.56 13.46 -2.17
CA LEU A 218 7.11 13.22 -2.33
C LEU A 218 6.80 12.69 -3.74
N MET A 219 7.36 13.31 -4.78
CA MET A 219 7.23 12.85 -6.16
C MET A 219 7.84 11.45 -6.36
N ILE A 220 9.03 11.20 -5.82
CA ILE A 220 9.68 9.88 -5.84
C ILE A 220 8.80 8.83 -5.15
N SER A 221 8.19 9.16 -4.02
CA SER A 221 7.26 8.26 -3.32
C SER A 221 6.07 7.86 -4.21
N SER A 222 5.54 8.81 -4.99
CA SER A 222 4.48 8.51 -5.97
C SER A 222 4.99 7.63 -7.11
N LEU A 223 6.15 7.95 -7.71
CA LEU A 223 6.75 7.16 -8.80
C LEU A 223 7.06 5.72 -8.37
N ILE A 224 7.60 5.54 -7.17
CA ILE A 224 7.83 4.21 -6.58
C ILE A 224 6.51 3.43 -6.49
N GLN A 225 5.44 4.06 -6.00
CA GLN A 225 4.15 3.37 -5.86
C GLN A 225 3.53 3.07 -7.23
N ILE A 226 3.63 3.98 -8.21
CA ILE A 226 3.20 3.69 -9.59
C ILE A 226 3.92 2.44 -10.10
N GLY A 227 5.25 2.39 -9.96
CA GLY A 227 6.04 1.25 -10.41
C GLY A 227 5.69 -0.05 -9.68
N LEU A 228 5.55 -0.02 -8.35
CA LEU A 228 5.21 -1.21 -7.56
C LEU A 228 3.82 -1.77 -7.89
N PHE A 229 2.85 -0.90 -8.20
CA PHE A 229 1.47 -1.28 -8.41
C PHE A 229 1.07 -1.49 -9.87
N SER A 230 1.90 -1.06 -10.85
CA SER A 230 1.59 -1.19 -12.28
C SER A 230 1.48 -2.63 -12.75
N ILE A 231 2.34 -3.53 -12.25
CA ILE A 231 2.36 -4.94 -12.65
C ILE A 231 1.40 -5.81 -11.81
N GLN A 232 0.98 -5.34 -10.62
CA GLN A 232 0.21 -6.19 -9.69
C GLN A 232 -1.06 -6.79 -10.32
N PRO A 233 -1.94 -6.03 -10.99
CA PRO A 233 -3.16 -6.60 -11.57
C PRO A 233 -2.89 -7.55 -12.76
N LEU A 234 -1.68 -7.54 -13.30
CA LEU A 234 -1.31 -8.29 -14.50
C LEU A 234 -0.46 -9.53 -14.18
N LEU A 235 0.05 -9.63 -12.94
CA LEU A 235 1.03 -10.65 -12.58
C LEU A 235 0.50 -12.06 -12.76
N SER A 236 -0.77 -12.31 -12.42
CA SER A 236 -1.37 -13.62 -12.60
C SER A 236 -1.59 -13.99 -14.07
N LEU A 237 -1.92 -13.02 -14.91
CA LEU A 237 -1.97 -13.23 -16.37
C LEU A 237 -0.57 -13.50 -16.93
N TYR A 238 0.45 -12.84 -16.41
CA TYR A 238 1.83 -13.12 -16.83
C TYR A 238 2.30 -14.49 -16.39
N VAL A 239 1.97 -14.92 -15.16
CA VAL A 239 2.23 -16.28 -14.69
C VAL A 239 1.53 -17.33 -15.55
N SER A 240 0.27 -17.09 -15.97
CA SER A 240 -0.44 -18.03 -16.84
C SER A 240 0.18 -18.19 -18.24
N GLN A 241 0.98 -17.20 -18.70
CA GLN A 241 1.74 -17.31 -19.95
C GLN A 241 3.05 -18.10 -19.79
N LEU A 242 3.54 -18.31 -18.56
CA LEU A 242 4.81 -18.97 -18.25
C LEU A 242 4.65 -20.42 -17.76
N THR A 243 3.43 -20.93 -17.66
CA THR A 243 3.18 -22.27 -17.15
C THR A 243 1.89 -22.86 -17.72
N ASP A 244 1.91 -24.15 -18.02
CA ASP A 244 0.74 -24.93 -18.41
C ASP A 244 0.04 -25.60 -17.19
N SER A 245 0.47 -25.26 -15.97
CA SER A 245 -0.10 -25.80 -14.75
C SER A 245 -1.57 -25.41 -14.59
N LYS A 246 -2.37 -26.29 -13.98
CA LYS A 246 -3.74 -25.98 -13.58
C LYS A 246 -3.81 -25.10 -12.32
N GLU A 247 -2.71 -25.01 -11.56
CA GLU A 247 -2.61 -24.25 -10.29
C GLU A 247 -2.06 -22.84 -10.50
N VAL A 248 -2.61 -22.12 -11.49
CA VAL A 248 -2.12 -20.80 -11.88
C VAL A 248 -2.27 -19.77 -10.76
N ALA A 249 -3.38 -19.80 -10.02
CA ALA A 249 -3.62 -18.83 -8.96
C ALA A 249 -2.66 -19.04 -7.76
N LEU A 250 -2.37 -20.28 -7.39
CA LEU A 250 -1.37 -20.62 -6.37
C LEU A 250 0.02 -20.13 -6.78
N LEU A 251 0.44 -20.44 -8.00
CA LEU A 251 1.74 -20.05 -8.54
C LEU A 251 1.88 -18.52 -8.64
N ALA A 252 0.81 -17.82 -9.02
CA ALA A 252 0.74 -16.37 -8.94
C ALA A 252 0.88 -15.87 -7.48
N GLY A 253 0.18 -16.50 -6.53
CA GLY A 253 0.28 -16.22 -5.11
C GLY A 253 1.71 -16.35 -4.57
N VAL A 254 2.41 -17.43 -4.94
CA VAL A 254 3.84 -17.64 -4.61
C VAL A 254 4.70 -16.52 -5.21
N THR A 255 4.45 -16.17 -6.47
CA THR A 255 5.18 -15.10 -7.18
C THR A 255 4.97 -13.73 -6.53
N PHE A 256 3.76 -13.40 -6.09
CA PHE A 256 3.49 -12.20 -5.29
C PHE A 256 4.23 -12.21 -3.96
N SER A 257 4.14 -13.32 -3.24
CA SER A 257 4.74 -13.47 -1.90
C SER A 257 6.26 -13.48 -1.94
N ALA A 258 6.88 -13.95 -3.02
CA ALA A 258 8.33 -13.90 -3.19
C ALA A 258 8.88 -12.46 -3.05
N THR A 259 8.20 -11.47 -3.64
CA THR A 259 8.55 -10.05 -3.45
C THR A 259 8.42 -9.61 -1.98
N GLY A 260 7.34 -10.04 -1.32
CA GLY A 260 7.11 -9.75 0.11
C GLY A 260 8.18 -10.35 1.02
N VAL A 261 8.61 -11.59 0.77
CA VAL A 261 9.70 -12.25 1.52
C VAL A 261 11.00 -11.47 1.37
N GLY A 262 11.40 -11.13 0.14
CA GLY A 262 12.61 -10.33 -0.09
C GLY A 262 12.56 -8.99 0.64
N SER A 263 11.42 -8.30 0.59
CA SER A 263 11.22 -7.02 1.28
C SER A 263 11.34 -7.16 2.80
N LEU A 264 10.71 -8.17 3.39
CA LEU A 264 10.70 -8.39 4.84
C LEU A 264 12.11 -8.68 5.38
N LEU A 265 12.87 -9.52 4.69
CA LEU A 265 14.22 -9.91 5.11
C LEU A 265 15.19 -8.73 5.14
N PHE A 266 15.08 -7.81 4.20
CA PHE A 266 16.07 -6.75 4.02
C PHE A 266 15.61 -5.36 4.48
N ALA A 267 14.34 -5.13 4.77
CA ALA A 267 13.83 -3.81 5.18
C ALA A 267 14.60 -3.19 6.37
N ARG A 268 14.91 -4.01 7.39
CA ARG A 268 15.69 -3.55 8.56
C ARG A 268 17.13 -3.22 8.22
N THR A 269 17.74 -3.98 7.33
CA THR A 269 19.12 -3.76 6.86
C THR A 269 19.24 -2.44 6.13
N TRP A 270 18.29 -2.14 5.23
CA TRP A 270 18.26 -0.88 4.50
C TRP A 270 18.06 0.32 5.43
N GLY A 271 17.22 0.20 6.46
CA GLY A 271 17.07 1.24 7.48
C GLY A 271 18.40 1.55 8.17
N LYS A 272 19.10 0.53 8.68
CA LYS A 272 20.40 0.70 9.33
C LYS A 272 21.47 1.30 8.40
N LEU A 273 21.49 0.85 7.14
CA LEU A 273 22.41 1.41 6.14
C LEU A 273 22.06 2.88 5.81
N GLY A 274 20.78 3.22 5.78
CA GLY A 274 20.32 4.60 5.65
C GLY A 274 20.82 5.50 6.76
N ASP A 275 20.75 5.01 8.03
CA ASP A 275 21.26 5.73 9.20
C ASP A 275 22.78 5.96 9.14
N SER A 276 23.54 5.00 8.63
CA SER A 276 25.01 5.05 8.62
C SER A 276 25.62 5.73 7.39
N ILE A 277 25.07 5.52 6.20
CA ILE A 277 25.64 5.97 4.91
C ILE A 277 24.90 7.21 4.39
N GLY A 278 23.66 7.43 4.86
CA GLY A 278 22.74 8.50 4.45
C GLY A 278 21.61 7.99 3.55
N TYR A 279 20.39 8.44 3.87
CA TYR A 279 19.15 7.98 3.21
C TYR A 279 19.12 8.27 1.70
N GLU A 280 19.65 9.40 1.25
CA GLU A 280 19.66 9.77 -0.17
C GLU A 280 20.55 8.85 -1.01
N LYS A 281 21.69 8.42 -0.46
CA LYS A 281 22.60 7.47 -1.14
C LYS A 281 21.96 6.10 -1.24
N ILE A 282 21.36 5.63 -0.14
CA ILE A 282 20.69 4.34 -0.11
C ILE A 282 19.45 4.35 -1.01
N LEU A 283 18.65 5.42 -1.01
CA LEU A 283 17.52 5.56 -1.93
C LEU A 283 17.97 5.47 -3.39
N SER A 284 19.04 6.19 -3.76
CA SER A 284 19.60 6.15 -5.11
C SER A 284 20.06 4.73 -5.48
N PHE A 285 20.74 4.04 -4.58
CA PHE A 285 21.19 2.66 -4.78
C PHE A 285 20.01 1.70 -4.97
N LEU A 286 18.98 1.79 -4.10
CA LEU A 286 17.80 0.94 -4.18
C LEU A 286 16.97 1.14 -5.45
N LEU A 287 16.88 2.37 -5.96
CA LEU A 287 16.19 2.67 -7.21
C LEU A 287 16.91 2.03 -8.41
N ILE A 288 18.25 2.07 -8.45
CA ILE A 288 19.02 1.36 -9.47
C ILE A 288 18.90 -0.15 -9.31
N LEU A 289 18.95 -0.66 -8.09
CA LEU A 289 18.80 -2.10 -7.83
C LEU A 289 17.41 -2.59 -8.24
N ALA A 290 16.35 -1.81 -7.96
CA ALA A 290 15.00 -2.10 -8.40
C ALA A 290 14.89 -2.12 -9.93
N PHE A 291 15.53 -1.15 -10.63
CA PHE A 291 15.62 -1.14 -12.09
C PHE A 291 16.31 -2.41 -12.63
N VAL A 292 17.46 -2.78 -12.06
CA VAL A 292 18.24 -3.96 -12.48
C VAL A 292 17.45 -5.25 -12.34
N PHE A 293 16.60 -5.39 -11.31
CA PHE A 293 15.82 -6.60 -11.09
C PHE A 293 14.42 -6.58 -11.73
N ILE A 294 13.89 -5.42 -12.12
CA ILE A 294 12.58 -5.36 -12.78
C ILE A 294 12.70 -5.63 -14.30
N ILE A 295 13.73 -5.12 -14.97
CA ILE A 295 13.89 -5.25 -16.42
C ILE A 295 14.01 -6.71 -16.89
N PRO A 296 14.85 -7.58 -16.27
CA PRO A 296 14.95 -8.97 -16.71
C PRO A 296 13.63 -9.75 -16.64
N GLN A 297 12.68 -9.34 -15.81
CA GLN A 297 11.37 -9.97 -15.71
C GLN A 297 10.56 -9.90 -17.02
N ALA A 298 10.89 -8.96 -17.91
CA ALA A 298 10.27 -8.85 -19.23
C ALA A 298 10.69 -9.96 -20.21
N PHE A 299 11.80 -10.66 -19.93
CA PHE A 299 12.45 -11.61 -20.83
C PHE A 299 12.43 -13.06 -20.30
N VAL A 300 11.76 -13.31 -19.17
CA VAL A 300 11.70 -14.66 -18.61
C VAL A 300 10.87 -15.57 -19.50
N SER A 301 11.33 -16.79 -19.65
CA SER A 301 10.64 -17.87 -20.38
C SER A 301 10.08 -18.94 -19.45
N GLU A 302 10.52 -18.96 -18.20
CA GLU A 302 10.17 -19.95 -17.20
C GLU A 302 9.70 -19.30 -15.89
N LEU A 303 8.72 -19.89 -15.24
CA LEU A 303 8.14 -19.35 -14.01
C LEU A 303 9.15 -19.20 -12.85
N TRP A 304 10.06 -20.17 -12.68
CA TRP A 304 11.07 -20.11 -11.62
C TRP A 304 12.00 -18.89 -11.76
N GLN A 305 12.32 -18.47 -13.00
CA GLN A 305 13.11 -17.25 -13.26
C GLN A 305 12.36 -16.01 -12.73
N LEU A 306 11.05 -15.93 -13.01
CA LEU A 306 10.21 -14.86 -12.52
C LEU A 306 10.18 -14.83 -10.98
N ILE A 307 10.00 -15.97 -10.31
CA ILE A 307 9.95 -16.07 -8.85
C ILE A 307 11.26 -15.58 -8.23
N ILE A 308 12.42 -15.99 -8.76
CA ILE A 308 13.72 -15.53 -8.29
C ILE A 308 13.88 -14.02 -8.48
N LEU A 309 13.56 -13.50 -9.66
CA LEU A 309 13.66 -12.07 -9.94
C LEU A 309 12.69 -11.25 -9.09
N ARG A 310 11.50 -11.76 -8.78
CA ARG A 310 10.56 -11.15 -7.85
C ARG A 310 11.09 -11.11 -6.43
N PHE A 311 11.73 -12.17 -5.96
CA PHE A 311 12.41 -12.16 -4.67
C PHE A 311 13.53 -11.11 -4.62
N LEU A 312 14.41 -11.07 -5.63
CA LEU A 312 15.50 -10.10 -5.73
C LEU A 312 14.96 -8.65 -5.83
N PHE A 313 13.92 -8.45 -6.62
CA PHE A 313 13.22 -7.16 -6.66
C PHE A 313 12.63 -6.79 -5.30
N GLY A 314 12.13 -7.77 -4.56
CA GLY A 314 11.66 -7.60 -3.18
C GLY A 314 12.73 -7.07 -2.25
N ILE A 315 13.97 -7.56 -2.37
CA ILE A 315 15.12 -7.05 -1.60
C ILE A 315 15.30 -5.54 -1.83
N ALA A 316 15.26 -5.11 -3.08
CA ALA A 316 15.40 -3.69 -3.43
C ALA A 316 14.20 -2.85 -2.96
N SER A 317 12.99 -3.30 -3.27
CA SER A 317 11.75 -2.56 -3.00
C SER A 317 11.43 -2.45 -1.50
N GLY A 318 11.88 -3.41 -0.67
CA GLY A 318 11.69 -3.40 0.78
C GLY A 318 12.31 -2.21 1.51
N GLY A 319 13.30 -1.56 0.92
CA GLY A 319 13.91 -0.34 1.46
C GLY A 319 13.32 0.96 0.91
N LEU A 320 12.69 0.95 -0.25
CA LEU A 320 12.26 2.18 -0.94
C LEU A 320 11.30 3.03 -0.10
N ILE A 321 10.25 2.43 0.43
CA ILE A 321 9.23 3.14 1.23
C ILE A 321 9.77 3.56 2.61
N PRO A 322 10.42 2.70 3.40
CA PRO A 322 11.01 3.11 4.68
C PRO A 322 12.04 4.24 4.53
N ILE A 323 12.90 4.18 3.52
CA ILE A 323 13.94 5.18 3.30
C ILE A 323 13.36 6.54 2.87
N THR A 324 12.37 6.57 1.96
CA THR A 324 11.70 7.84 1.62
C THR A 324 10.98 8.44 2.83
N THR A 325 10.32 7.60 3.64
CA THR A 325 9.65 8.04 4.86
C THR A 325 10.65 8.61 5.90
N ALA A 326 11.79 7.91 6.10
CA ALA A 326 12.84 8.36 7.00
C ALA A 326 13.49 9.67 6.54
N LEU A 327 13.68 9.84 5.21
CA LEU A 327 14.23 11.05 4.64
C LEU A 327 13.31 12.26 4.87
N ILE A 328 12.00 12.12 4.62
CA ILE A 328 11.03 13.19 4.90
C ILE A 328 11.02 13.52 6.39
N ARG A 329 11.04 12.50 7.26
CA ARG A 329 11.02 12.70 8.70
C ARG A 329 12.27 13.43 9.20
N ARG A 330 13.43 13.20 8.59
CA ARG A 330 14.68 13.87 8.94
C ARG A 330 14.66 15.37 8.57
N GLU A 331 14.07 15.69 7.43
CA GLU A 331 14.00 17.07 6.91
C GLU A 331 12.85 17.88 7.57
N ALA A 332 11.85 17.20 8.12
CA ALA A 332 10.65 17.83 8.68
C ALA A 332 10.87 18.28 10.13
N PRO A 333 10.66 19.56 10.48
CA PRO A 333 10.53 20.02 11.85
C PRO A 333 9.43 19.26 12.59
N ILE A 334 9.59 19.11 13.92
CA ILE A 334 8.68 18.29 14.75
C ILE A 334 7.23 18.79 14.66
N GLU A 335 7.05 20.11 14.56
CA GLU A 335 5.77 20.83 14.53
C GLU A 335 4.92 20.46 13.32
N VAL A 336 5.55 20.23 12.16
CA VAL A 336 4.87 19.93 10.89
C VAL A 336 5.10 18.50 10.40
N GLN A 337 5.85 17.69 11.16
CA GLN A 337 6.23 16.32 10.75
C GLN A 337 5.02 15.43 10.46
N GLY A 338 3.95 15.54 11.26
CA GLY A 338 2.72 14.78 11.06
C GLY A 338 2.02 15.14 9.75
N GLU A 339 1.99 16.42 9.41
CA GLU A 339 1.37 16.92 8.18
C GLU A 339 2.16 16.51 6.93
N LEU A 340 3.49 16.63 6.97
CA LEU A 340 4.37 16.17 5.89
C LEU A 340 4.26 14.65 5.64
N MET A 341 4.12 13.85 6.70
CA MET A 341 3.84 12.42 6.58
C MET A 341 2.47 12.15 5.97
N GLY A 342 1.47 12.99 6.27
CA GLY A 342 0.15 12.96 5.63
C GLY A 342 0.26 13.21 4.13
N TYR A 343 0.98 14.23 3.69
CA TYR A 343 1.22 14.49 2.27
C TYR A 343 1.97 13.35 1.59
N ASN A 344 3.01 12.78 2.23
CA ASN A 344 3.70 11.62 1.68
C ASN A 344 2.76 10.44 1.45
N THR A 345 1.86 10.18 2.39
CA THR A 345 0.84 9.15 2.26
C THR A 345 -0.12 9.44 1.10
N SER A 346 -0.53 10.70 0.93
CA SER A 346 -1.38 11.12 -0.19
C SER A 346 -0.71 10.92 -1.55
N PHE A 347 0.57 11.29 -1.68
CA PHE A 347 1.36 11.06 -2.90
C PHE A 347 1.49 9.56 -3.21
N ARG A 348 1.65 8.73 -2.18
CA ARG A 348 1.66 7.27 -2.33
C ARG A 348 0.30 6.73 -2.78
N PHE A 349 -0.80 7.23 -2.25
CA PHE A 349 -2.14 6.85 -2.71
C PHE A 349 -2.38 7.22 -4.18
N LEU A 350 -1.92 8.38 -4.64
CA LEU A 350 -1.95 8.73 -6.05
C LEU A 350 -1.21 7.68 -6.90
N GLY A 351 -0.05 7.22 -6.43
CA GLY A 351 0.67 6.14 -7.10
C GLY A 351 -0.09 4.81 -7.11
N ASN A 352 -0.79 4.46 -6.04
CA ASN A 352 -1.63 3.26 -5.96
C ASN A 352 -2.84 3.31 -6.92
N ILE A 353 -3.35 4.51 -7.23
CA ILE A 353 -4.42 4.73 -8.20
C ILE A 353 -3.88 4.64 -9.63
N ILE A 354 -2.86 5.43 -9.91
CA ILE A 354 -2.31 5.58 -11.26
C ILE A 354 -1.63 4.27 -11.72
N GLY A 355 -0.86 3.62 -10.84
CA GLY A 355 -0.05 2.46 -11.19
C GLY A 355 -0.84 1.34 -11.88
N PRO A 356 -1.87 0.76 -11.24
CA PRO A 356 -2.65 -0.33 -11.81
C PRO A 356 -3.35 0.06 -13.11
N MET A 357 -3.96 1.26 -13.16
CA MET A 357 -4.63 1.76 -14.36
C MET A 357 -3.65 1.91 -15.51
N PHE A 358 -2.51 2.57 -15.25
CA PHE A 358 -1.45 2.77 -16.23
C PHE A 358 -0.86 1.45 -16.73
N GLY A 359 -0.57 0.50 -15.83
CA GLY A 359 -0.10 -0.83 -16.17
C GLY A 359 -1.11 -1.60 -17.04
N GLY A 360 -2.39 -1.58 -16.66
CA GLY A 360 -3.47 -2.22 -17.42
C GLY A 360 -3.66 -1.63 -18.82
N PHE A 361 -3.58 -0.31 -18.95
CA PHE A 361 -3.68 0.34 -20.27
C PHE A 361 -2.47 0.03 -21.15
N ILE A 362 -1.25 0.17 -20.63
CA ILE A 362 -0.02 -0.11 -21.40
C ILE A 362 -0.01 -1.56 -21.85
N SER A 363 -0.28 -2.51 -20.96
CA SER A 363 -0.28 -3.93 -21.31
C SER A 363 -1.33 -4.26 -22.37
N GLY A 364 -2.50 -3.65 -22.31
CA GLY A 364 -3.56 -3.86 -23.29
C GLY A 364 -3.26 -3.35 -24.71
N TYR A 365 -2.26 -2.47 -24.87
CA TYR A 365 -1.84 -1.98 -26.19
C TYR A 365 -0.54 -2.64 -26.68
N ILE A 366 0.42 -2.93 -25.79
CA ILE A 366 1.78 -3.31 -26.16
C ILE A 366 2.16 -4.69 -25.59
N GLY A 367 1.32 -5.26 -24.69
CA GLY A 367 1.56 -6.54 -24.02
C GLY A 367 2.14 -6.38 -22.61
N ILE A 368 2.02 -7.44 -21.78
CA ILE A 368 2.35 -7.40 -20.35
C ILE A 368 3.84 -7.11 -20.11
N SER A 369 4.74 -7.67 -20.94
CA SER A 369 6.19 -7.45 -20.82
C SER A 369 6.59 -5.98 -20.89
N SER A 370 5.83 -5.15 -21.62
CA SER A 370 6.10 -3.71 -21.74
C SER A 370 5.98 -2.97 -20.41
N VAL A 371 5.15 -3.46 -19.48
CA VAL A 371 4.95 -2.84 -18.17
C VAL A 371 6.22 -2.90 -17.32
N PHE A 372 7.05 -3.95 -17.47
CA PHE A 372 8.33 -4.04 -16.77
C PHE A 372 9.32 -2.97 -17.25
N PHE A 373 9.35 -2.68 -18.55
CA PHE A 373 10.21 -1.61 -19.11
C PHE A 373 9.77 -0.23 -18.61
N VAL A 374 8.45 0.02 -18.62
CA VAL A 374 7.90 1.29 -18.14
C VAL A 374 8.14 1.44 -16.63
N THR A 375 7.94 0.39 -15.86
CA THR A 375 8.25 0.38 -14.41
C THR A 375 9.74 0.66 -14.17
N GLY A 376 10.63 0.04 -14.95
CA GLY A 376 12.07 0.33 -14.89
C GLY A 376 12.38 1.80 -15.20
N ALA A 377 11.75 2.36 -16.24
CA ALA A 377 11.91 3.77 -16.57
C ALA A 377 11.47 4.70 -15.44
N LEU A 378 10.37 4.39 -14.74
CA LEU A 378 9.93 5.15 -13.57
C LEU A 378 10.96 5.13 -12.43
N PHE A 379 11.61 3.99 -12.17
CA PHE A 379 12.68 3.92 -11.17
C PHE A 379 13.92 4.70 -11.59
N LEU A 380 14.27 4.71 -12.89
CA LEU A 380 15.37 5.55 -13.41
C LEU A 380 15.03 7.05 -13.33
N ILE A 381 13.79 7.44 -13.61
CA ILE A 381 13.33 8.83 -13.43
C ILE A 381 13.46 9.22 -11.96
N ALA A 382 12.96 8.38 -11.04
CA ALA A 382 13.07 8.61 -9.60
C ALA A 382 14.55 8.71 -9.15
N PHE A 383 15.43 7.82 -9.67
CA PHE A 383 16.87 7.90 -9.44
C PHE A 383 17.47 9.23 -9.93
N THR A 384 17.10 9.66 -11.12
CA THR A 384 17.60 10.91 -11.70
C THR A 384 17.20 12.10 -10.85
N ILE A 385 15.94 12.14 -10.39
CA ILE A 385 15.44 13.20 -9.51
C ILE A 385 16.25 13.27 -8.21
N ILE A 386 16.44 12.15 -7.48
CA ILE A 386 17.19 12.17 -6.22
C ILE A 386 18.68 12.45 -6.43
N TYR A 387 19.27 11.94 -7.50
CA TYR A 387 20.67 12.15 -7.82
C TYR A 387 21.00 13.65 -8.05
N PHE A 388 20.15 14.37 -8.77
CA PHE A 388 20.34 15.80 -9.00
C PHE A 388 19.91 16.64 -7.78
N ALA A 389 18.88 16.23 -7.05
CA ALA A 389 18.47 16.91 -5.82
C ALA A 389 19.60 16.93 -4.77
N ARG A 390 20.35 15.83 -4.64
CA ARG A 390 21.45 15.68 -3.69
C ARG A 390 22.64 16.60 -3.99
N LYS A 391 22.87 16.98 -5.25
CA LYS A 391 24.03 17.79 -5.67
C LYS A 391 23.84 19.29 -5.47
N LYS A 392 22.61 19.75 -5.28
CA LYS A 392 22.33 21.19 -5.17
C LYS A 392 22.38 21.64 -3.70
N PRO A 393 22.95 22.86 -3.44
CA PRO A 393 22.81 23.48 -2.12
C PRO A 393 21.32 23.65 -1.78
N ARG A 394 20.97 23.42 -0.55
CA ARG A 394 19.58 23.48 -0.06
C ARG A 394 19.51 24.33 1.20
N LYS A 395 18.41 25.03 1.38
CA LYS A 395 17.99 25.62 2.66
C LYS A 395 17.42 24.51 3.54
N ASP A 396 17.49 24.67 4.84
CA ASP A 396 16.75 23.81 5.74
C ASP A 396 15.24 24.05 5.59
N PHE A 397 14.42 23.01 5.80
CA PHE A 397 12.97 23.15 5.66
C PHE A 397 12.38 24.14 6.67
N GLU A 398 12.97 24.23 7.85
CA GLU A 398 12.58 25.16 8.91
C GLU A 398 12.78 26.61 8.46
N ASP A 399 13.90 26.93 7.80
CA ASP A 399 14.16 28.29 7.27
C ASP A 399 13.10 28.65 6.21
N VAL A 400 12.78 27.74 5.30
CA VAL A 400 11.75 27.94 4.27
C VAL A 400 10.37 28.16 4.92
N LEU A 401 10.06 27.40 5.97
CA LEU A 401 8.79 27.50 6.68
C LEU A 401 8.63 28.87 7.36
N ILE A 402 9.70 29.40 7.98
CA ILE A 402 9.72 30.71 8.62
C ILE A 402 9.58 31.85 7.57
N GLU A 403 10.29 31.73 6.44
CA GLU A 403 10.15 32.66 5.31
C GLU A 403 8.72 32.74 4.80
N GLU A 404 8.07 31.61 4.56
CA GLU A 404 6.69 31.53 4.06
C GLU A 404 5.66 32.07 5.07
N GLU A 405 5.89 31.85 6.37
CA GLU A 405 5.03 32.41 7.42
C GLU A 405 5.13 33.94 7.50
N MET A 406 6.35 34.48 7.37
CA MET A 406 6.54 35.93 7.31
C MET A 406 5.84 36.55 6.11
N HIS A 407 5.95 35.92 4.92
CA HIS A 407 5.23 36.34 3.71
C HIS A 407 3.72 36.31 3.89
N ALA A 408 3.19 35.27 4.52
CA ALA A 408 1.76 35.11 4.77
C ALA A 408 1.20 36.14 5.77
N LYS A 409 2.03 36.64 6.69
CA LYS A 409 1.64 37.70 7.66
C LYS A 409 1.71 39.12 7.07
N LEU A 410 2.48 39.32 5.99
CA LEU A 410 2.65 40.62 5.30
C LEU A 410 1.67 40.81 4.13
N SER A 411 1.03 39.72 3.64
CA SER A 411 0.00 39.73 2.61
C SER A 411 -1.40 39.72 3.19
#